data_b83b8525438b9304ab44282ae35bf564
#
_entry.id   b83b8525438b9304ab44282ae35bf564
#
_cell.length_a   1.000
_cell.length_b   1.000
_cell.length_c   1.000
_cell.angle_alpha   90.00
_cell.angle_beta   90.00
_cell.angle_gamma   90.00
#
_symmetry.space_group_name_H-M   'P 1'
#
loop_
_entity.id
_entity.type
_entity.pdbx_description
1 polymer ?
#
loop_
_entity_poly.entity_id
_entity_poly.type
_entity_poly.pdbx_seq_one_letter_code
_entity_poly.pdbx_strand_id
1 'polypeptide(L)'
;AICEKPLVLNPWNIDALAQIEKETGNNIYNILQLRVHPSIIALKEKIANGPKDKIYDVDLTYLTSRGHWYYTSWKGDVSKSGGIASNIGVHFFDMLSWIFGDLKQNTVHINTHDRSAGYLEFEKARVRWFLSINYDVLPDAIKAKGQRTYRSITIEGEELEFSGGFTDLHTVSYQEIIKGNGYGLEAPRQAIEIVHNIRHAQPIGATGDYHPFVKKPLAKHPFEK
;
A
#
# COMPACT_ATOMS: atom_id res chain seq x y z
N ALA A 1 9.11 16.79 -13.38
CA ALA A 1 9.16 15.33 -13.61
C ALA A 1 7.88 14.68 -13.07
N ILE A 2 7.45 13.56 -13.67
CA ILE A 2 6.31 12.77 -13.20
C ILE A 2 6.82 11.35 -12.95
N CYS A 3 6.67 10.87 -11.72
CA CYS A 3 7.22 9.61 -11.26
C CYS A 3 6.12 8.61 -10.88
N GLU A 4 6.33 7.35 -11.25
CA GLU A 4 5.53 6.23 -10.76
C GLU A 4 5.86 5.91 -9.29
N LYS A 5 4.94 5.21 -8.65
CA LYS A 5 5.14 4.72 -7.27
C LYS A 5 5.96 3.43 -7.23
N PRO A 6 6.70 3.20 -6.16
CA PRO A 6 7.01 4.17 -5.11
C PRO A 6 7.92 5.28 -5.67
N LEU A 7 7.72 6.50 -5.21
CA LEU A 7 8.57 7.62 -5.62
C LEU A 7 10.05 7.33 -5.34
N VAL A 8 10.32 6.81 -4.15
CA VAL A 8 11.64 6.40 -3.65
C VAL A 8 11.50 5.24 -2.68
N LEU A 9 12.61 4.62 -2.29
CA LEU A 9 12.61 3.52 -1.30
C LEU A 9 12.87 3.98 0.14
N ASN A 10 13.45 5.16 0.32
CA ASN A 10 13.83 5.67 1.64
C ASN A 10 13.36 7.11 1.83
N PRO A 11 12.92 7.50 3.04
CA PRO A 11 12.40 8.86 3.31
C PRO A 11 13.40 9.96 2.99
N TRP A 12 14.68 9.80 3.34
CA TRP A 12 15.72 10.80 3.07
C TRP A 12 15.99 11.08 1.57
N ASN A 13 15.58 10.16 0.69
CA ASN A 13 15.64 10.43 -0.75
C ASN A 13 14.61 11.49 -1.17
N ILE A 14 13.50 11.64 -0.42
CA ILE A 14 12.55 12.73 -0.62
C ILE A 14 13.23 14.06 -0.31
N ASP A 15 13.99 14.13 0.80
CA ASP A 15 14.71 15.35 1.19
C ASP A 15 15.76 15.73 0.15
N ALA A 16 16.48 14.75 -0.40
CA ALA A 16 17.42 15.00 -1.50
C ALA A 16 16.73 15.52 -2.77
N LEU A 17 15.56 14.97 -3.13
CA LEU A 17 14.76 15.45 -4.25
C LEU A 17 14.19 16.86 -4.00
N ALA A 18 13.78 17.17 -2.77
CA ALA A 18 13.31 18.50 -2.39
C ALA A 18 14.42 19.55 -2.53
N GLN A 19 15.66 19.19 -2.22
CA GLN A 19 16.80 20.08 -2.46
C GLN A 19 17.00 20.35 -3.97
N ILE A 20 16.85 19.33 -4.81
CA ILE A 20 16.94 19.50 -6.28
C ILE A 20 15.81 20.39 -6.80
N GLU A 21 14.55 20.22 -6.31
CA GLU A 21 13.44 21.12 -6.67
C GLU A 21 13.79 22.57 -6.35
N LYS A 22 14.32 22.82 -5.15
CA LYS A 22 14.71 24.15 -4.69
C LYS A 22 15.82 24.77 -5.55
N GLU A 23 16.82 23.97 -5.94
CA GLU A 23 17.97 24.43 -6.75
C GLU A 23 17.59 24.70 -8.20
N THR A 24 16.69 23.92 -8.76
CA THR A 24 16.35 23.97 -10.19
C THR A 24 15.09 24.76 -10.51
N GLY A 25 14.23 25.00 -9.51
CA GLY A 25 12.89 25.57 -9.70
C GLY A 25 11.91 24.66 -10.42
N ASN A 26 12.26 23.37 -10.61
CA ASN A 26 11.40 22.39 -11.25
C ASN A 26 10.65 21.56 -10.19
N ASN A 27 9.48 21.01 -10.55
CA ASN A 27 8.66 20.21 -9.66
C ASN A 27 8.72 18.72 -10.01
N ILE A 28 8.61 17.89 -8.98
CA ILE A 28 8.48 16.44 -9.09
C ILE A 28 7.09 16.04 -8.59
N TYR A 29 6.33 15.35 -9.44
CA TYR A 29 5.01 14.84 -9.11
C TYR A 29 5.02 13.33 -9.03
N ASN A 30 4.24 12.77 -8.08
CA ASN A 30 4.08 11.34 -7.92
C ASN A 30 2.68 10.88 -8.34
N ILE A 31 2.59 9.77 -9.07
CA ILE A 31 1.32 9.16 -9.46
C ILE A 31 0.73 8.41 -8.26
N LEU A 32 -0.22 9.04 -7.57
CA LEU A 32 -0.96 8.49 -6.43
C LEU A 32 -2.40 8.15 -6.87
N GLN A 33 -2.51 7.17 -7.75
CA GLN A 33 -3.74 6.87 -8.49
C GLN A 33 -4.98 6.62 -7.62
N LEU A 34 -4.85 6.08 -6.41
CA LEU A 34 -5.99 5.84 -5.54
C LEU A 34 -6.58 7.15 -5.00
N ARG A 35 -5.80 8.21 -4.90
CA ARG A 35 -6.30 9.54 -4.46
C ARG A 35 -7.22 10.22 -5.49
N VAL A 36 -7.20 9.78 -6.75
CA VAL A 36 -8.10 10.27 -7.80
C VAL A 36 -9.24 9.29 -8.10
N HIS A 37 -9.34 8.19 -7.37
CA HIS A 37 -10.43 7.21 -7.53
C HIS A 37 -11.72 7.74 -6.88
N PRO A 38 -12.86 7.79 -7.58
CA PRO A 38 -14.10 8.41 -7.07
C PRO A 38 -14.57 7.83 -5.74
N SER A 39 -14.58 6.50 -5.58
CA SER A 39 -15.01 5.85 -4.33
C SER A 39 -14.06 6.19 -3.16
N ILE A 40 -12.77 6.38 -3.42
CA ILE A 40 -11.79 6.73 -2.39
C ILE A 40 -11.95 8.21 -1.98
N ILE A 41 -12.22 9.09 -2.94
CA ILE A 41 -12.54 10.50 -2.64
C ILE A 41 -13.80 10.58 -1.78
N ALA A 42 -14.87 9.88 -2.18
CA ALA A 42 -16.12 9.85 -1.42
C ALA A 42 -15.93 9.28 0.01
N LEU A 43 -15.11 8.23 0.14
CA LEU A 43 -14.76 7.68 1.46
C LEU A 43 -14.03 8.72 2.33
N LYS A 44 -13.03 9.40 1.77
CA LYS A 44 -12.30 10.46 2.49
C LYS A 44 -13.24 11.55 2.99
N GLU A 45 -14.15 12.02 2.14
CA GLU A 45 -15.16 13.01 2.51
C GLU A 45 -16.10 12.50 3.62
N LYS A 46 -16.56 11.25 3.52
CA LYS A 46 -17.38 10.60 4.55
C LYS A 46 -16.67 10.56 5.91
N ILE A 47 -15.38 10.19 5.91
CA ILE A 47 -14.57 10.12 7.14
C ILE A 47 -14.29 11.53 7.69
N ALA A 48 -13.98 12.50 6.84
CA ALA A 48 -13.72 13.88 7.24
C ALA A 48 -14.94 14.55 7.88
N ASN A 49 -16.13 14.26 7.36
CA ASN A 49 -17.42 14.79 7.85
C ASN A 49 -18.05 13.92 8.96
N GLY A 50 -17.46 12.78 9.29
CA GLY A 50 -17.93 11.89 10.34
C GLY A 50 -17.55 12.36 11.75
N PRO A 51 -17.94 11.59 12.80
CA PRO A 51 -17.60 11.90 14.17
C PRO A 51 -16.10 12.07 14.39
N LYS A 52 -15.69 13.16 15.04
CA LYS A 52 -14.27 13.50 15.21
C LYS A 52 -13.49 12.46 16.02
N ASP A 53 -14.14 11.89 17.03
CA ASP A 53 -13.51 10.94 17.97
C ASP A 53 -13.65 9.47 17.54
N LYS A 54 -14.26 9.21 16.38
CA LYS A 54 -14.43 7.85 15.90
C LYS A 54 -13.12 7.30 15.36
N ILE A 55 -12.73 6.13 15.85
CA ILE A 55 -11.66 5.29 15.30
C ILE A 55 -12.33 4.16 14.50
N TYR A 56 -11.96 4.02 13.24
CA TYR A 56 -12.52 3.03 12.33
C TYR A 56 -11.68 1.75 12.33
N ASP A 57 -12.33 0.58 12.42
CA ASP A 57 -11.66 -0.71 12.22
C ASP A 57 -11.64 -1.06 10.74
N VAL A 58 -10.44 -1.34 10.22
CA VAL A 58 -10.19 -1.59 8.80
C VAL A 58 -9.43 -2.91 8.64
N ASP A 59 -9.91 -3.77 7.73
CA ASP A 59 -9.16 -4.93 7.26
C ASP A 59 -8.80 -4.74 5.78
N LEU A 60 -7.52 -4.81 5.46
CA LEU A 60 -7.00 -4.72 4.11
C LEU A 60 -6.39 -6.05 3.70
N THR A 61 -6.92 -6.64 2.64
CA THR A 61 -6.35 -7.82 1.99
C THR A 61 -6.05 -7.52 0.53
N TYR A 62 -4.79 -7.66 0.13
CA TYR A 62 -4.43 -7.62 -1.29
C TYR A 62 -3.54 -8.78 -1.67
N LEU A 63 -4.07 -9.67 -2.48
CA LEU A 63 -3.39 -10.84 -3.01
C LEU A 63 -3.31 -10.68 -4.53
N THR A 64 -2.10 -10.76 -5.08
CA THR A 64 -1.88 -10.68 -6.52
C THR A 64 -0.84 -11.70 -6.95
N SER A 65 -1.30 -12.89 -7.32
CA SER A 65 -0.45 -14.03 -7.66
C SER A 65 0.58 -13.69 -8.73
N ARG A 66 1.84 -13.97 -8.41
CA ARG A 66 2.97 -13.82 -9.33
C ARG A 66 3.61 -15.19 -9.59
N GLY A 67 4.16 -15.38 -10.78
CA GLY A 67 4.90 -16.60 -11.12
C GLY A 67 6.39 -16.49 -10.74
N HIS A 68 7.16 -17.51 -11.10
CA HIS A 68 8.61 -17.58 -10.86
C HIS A 68 9.37 -16.38 -11.41
N TRP A 69 8.89 -15.76 -12.50
CA TRP A 69 9.46 -14.55 -13.10
C TRP A 69 9.63 -13.40 -12.10
N TYR A 70 8.76 -13.32 -11.07
CA TYR A 70 8.86 -12.28 -10.06
C TYR A 70 10.19 -12.35 -9.32
N TYR A 71 10.59 -13.54 -8.93
CA TYR A 71 11.81 -13.80 -8.14
C TYR A 71 13.09 -13.68 -8.98
N THR A 72 13.01 -13.82 -10.31
CA THR A 72 14.12 -13.62 -11.23
C THR A 72 14.25 -12.19 -11.74
N SER A 73 13.24 -11.37 -11.49
CA SER A 73 13.24 -9.94 -11.83
C SER A 73 13.74 -9.07 -10.67
N TRP A 74 14.03 -7.81 -10.96
CA TRP A 74 14.39 -6.83 -9.92
C TRP A 74 13.32 -6.70 -8.82
N LYS A 75 12.07 -7.07 -9.09
CA LYS A 75 10.96 -7.01 -8.13
C LYS A 75 11.10 -8.01 -6.98
N GLY A 76 11.74 -9.16 -7.21
CA GLY A 76 12.05 -10.15 -6.19
C GLY A 76 13.27 -9.79 -5.33
N ASP A 77 14.09 -8.87 -5.78
CA ASP A 77 15.26 -8.37 -5.04
C ASP A 77 14.83 -7.24 -4.09
N VAL A 78 14.80 -7.51 -2.79
CA VAL A 78 14.37 -6.55 -1.76
C VAL A 78 15.23 -5.28 -1.77
N SER A 79 16.52 -5.39 -2.10
CA SER A 79 17.41 -4.23 -2.16
C SER A 79 17.03 -3.25 -3.26
N LYS A 80 16.40 -3.73 -4.33
CA LYS A 80 15.98 -2.92 -5.49
C LYS A 80 14.51 -2.51 -5.42
N SER A 81 13.64 -3.43 -4.98
CA SER A 81 12.18 -3.22 -5.01
C SER A 81 11.61 -2.68 -3.68
N GLY A 82 12.36 -2.83 -2.59
CA GLY A 82 11.86 -2.58 -1.23
C GLY A 82 10.95 -3.70 -0.69
N GLY A 83 10.81 -4.83 -1.41
CA GLY A 83 10.00 -5.98 -1.00
C GLY A 83 8.51 -5.85 -1.31
N ILE A 84 7.72 -6.78 -0.77
CA ILE A 84 6.28 -6.91 -1.03
C ILE A 84 5.52 -5.62 -0.64
N ALA A 85 5.78 -5.10 0.56
CA ALA A 85 5.09 -3.93 1.07
C ALA A 85 5.30 -2.69 0.18
N SER A 86 6.53 -2.45 -0.29
CA SER A 86 6.84 -1.33 -1.20
C SER A 86 6.25 -1.56 -2.60
N ASN A 87 6.37 -2.80 -3.11
CA ASN A 87 6.01 -3.10 -4.50
C ASN A 87 4.50 -3.09 -4.74
N ILE A 88 3.72 -3.73 -3.86
CA ILE A 88 2.27 -3.87 -4.03
C ILE A 88 1.45 -3.16 -2.94
N GLY A 89 2.05 -2.79 -1.81
CA GLY A 89 1.36 -2.20 -0.66
C GLY A 89 1.35 -0.68 -0.63
N VAL A 90 2.37 -0.02 -1.19
CA VAL A 90 2.56 1.43 -1.05
C VAL A 90 1.33 2.26 -1.46
N HIS A 91 0.58 1.83 -2.48
CA HIS A 91 -0.67 2.52 -2.89
C HIS A 91 -1.73 2.52 -1.79
N PHE A 92 -1.87 1.39 -1.09
CA PHE A 92 -2.86 1.25 -0.03
C PHE A 92 -2.42 2.02 1.21
N PHE A 93 -1.14 1.98 1.55
CA PHE A 93 -0.61 2.76 2.67
C PHE A 93 -0.73 4.26 2.43
N ASP A 94 -0.51 4.72 1.19
CA ASP A 94 -0.74 6.09 0.78
C ASP A 94 -2.23 6.48 0.91
N MET A 95 -3.11 5.64 0.39
CA MET A 95 -4.57 5.84 0.50
C MET A 95 -5.02 5.91 1.96
N LEU A 96 -4.58 4.96 2.80
CA LEU A 96 -4.94 4.91 4.22
C LEU A 96 -4.46 6.16 4.96
N SER A 97 -3.21 6.57 4.74
CA SER A 97 -2.65 7.80 5.31
C SER A 97 -3.46 9.04 4.89
N TRP A 98 -3.82 9.12 3.62
CA TRP A 98 -4.57 10.24 3.08
C TRP A 98 -6.00 10.35 3.62
N ILE A 99 -6.61 9.21 3.96
CA ILE A 99 -7.99 9.15 4.49
C ILE A 99 -8.02 9.33 6.00
N PHE A 100 -7.14 8.63 6.73
CA PHE A 100 -7.24 8.44 8.18
C PHE A 100 -6.24 9.27 9.00
N GLY A 101 -5.41 10.08 8.35
CA GLY A 101 -4.49 11.00 9.01
C GLY A 101 -3.15 10.39 9.36
N ASP A 102 -2.49 10.95 10.37
CA ASP A 102 -1.11 10.61 10.70
C ASP A 102 -0.98 9.22 11.36
N LEU A 103 0.11 8.55 11.02
CA LEU A 103 0.47 7.24 11.57
C LEU A 103 0.93 7.39 13.03
N LYS A 104 0.36 6.57 13.92
CA LYS A 104 0.74 6.48 15.34
C LYS A 104 1.56 5.23 15.64
N GLN A 105 1.23 4.10 14.98
CA GLN A 105 1.91 2.83 15.21
C GLN A 105 2.03 2.04 13.92
N ASN A 106 3.18 1.37 13.74
CA ASN A 106 3.44 0.41 12.67
C ASN A 106 4.02 -0.87 13.27
N THR A 107 3.25 -1.95 13.25
CA THR A 107 3.66 -3.26 13.76
C THR A 107 3.68 -4.26 12.62
N VAL A 108 4.77 -5.01 12.47
CA VAL A 108 4.94 -6.01 11.43
C VAL A 108 4.80 -7.41 12.03
N HIS A 109 3.85 -8.19 11.53
CA HIS A 109 3.60 -9.55 11.96
C HIS A 109 4.35 -10.58 11.12
N ILE A 110 4.37 -10.37 9.79
CA ILE A 110 5.10 -11.21 8.83
C ILE A 110 5.74 -10.31 7.77
N ASN A 111 6.97 -10.62 7.38
CA ASN A 111 7.62 -10.02 6.23
C ASN A 111 8.56 -11.06 5.60
N THR A 112 8.08 -11.75 4.56
CA THR A 112 8.78 -12.83 3.87
C THR A 112 8.86 -12.58 2.36
N HIS A 113 9.47 -13.50 1.63
CA HIS A 113 9.63 -13.41 0.17
C HIS A 113 8.30 -13.34 -0.60
N ASP A 114 7.21 -13.92 -0.05
CA ASP A 114 5.92 -14.08 -0.74
C ASP A 114 4.76 -13.29 -0.10
N ARG A 115 4.95 -12.76 1.12
CA ARG A 115 3.91 -12.04 1.86
C ARG A 115 4.46 -11.06 2.87
N SER A 116 3.64 -10.06 3.18
CA SER A 116 3.88 -9.13 4.27
C SER A 116 2.56 -8.82 4.95
N ALA A 117 2.55 -8.71 6.28
CA ALA A 117 1.37 -8.43 7.07
C ALA A 117 1.70 -7.65 8.34
N GLY A 118 0.75 -6.86 8.79
CA GLY A 118 0.95 -6.09 10.00
C GLY A 118 -0.30 -5.36 10.47
N TYR A 119 -0.07 -4.46 11.38
CA TYR A 119 -1.06 -3.57 11.98
C TYR A 119 -0.55 -2.14 11.90
N LEU A 120 -1.43 -1.23 11.49
CA LEU A 120 -1.18 0.21 11.49
C LEU A 120 -2.24 0.90 12.33
N GLU A 121 -1.82 1.82 13.17
CA GLU A 121 -2.73 2.74 13.85
C GLU A 121 -2.53 4.15 13.30
N PHE A 122 -3.61 4.73 12.77
CA PHE A 122 -3.70 6.12 12.33
C PHE A 122 -4.50 6.95 13.32
N GLU A 123 -4.58 8.26 13.12
CA GLU A 123 -5.40 9.14 13.93
C GLU A 123 -6.88 8.68 13.99
N LYS A 124 -7.41 8.20 12.85
CA LYS A 124 -8.82 7.82 12.71
C LYS A 124 -9.06 6.35 12.36
N ALA A 125 -8.04 5.49 12.33
CA ALA A 125 -8.24 4.07 12.01
C ALA A 125 -7.23 3.14 12.67
N ARG A 126 -7.69 1.90 12.90
CA ARG A 126 -6.89 0.72 13.20
C ARG A 126 -6.98 -0.21 12.00
N VAL A 127 -5.85 -0.56 11.41
CA VAL A 127 -5.79 -1.28 10.15
C VAL A 127 -5.02 -2.58 10.31
N ARG A 128 -5.69 -3.71 10.17
CA ARG A 128 -5.04 -5.02 9.99
C ARG A 128 -4.85 -5.23 8.50
N TRP A 129 -3.62 -5.44 8.06
CA TRP A 129 -3.33 -5.57 6.65
C TRP A 129 -2.58 -6.86 6.32
N PHE A 130 -2.85 -7.41 5.14
CA PHE A 130 -2.20 -8.60 4.60
C PHE A 130 -2.00 -8.46 3.09
N LEU A 131 -0.75 -8.62 2.64
CA LEU A 131 -0.34 -8.56 1.24
C LEU A 131 0.35 -9.87 0.85
N SER A 132 0.05 -10.42 -0.32
CA SER A 132 0.78 -11.58 -0.82
C SER A 132 0.81 -11.66 -2.35
N ILE A 133 1.90 -12.26 -2.86
CA ILE A 133 2.07 -12.63 -4.26
C ILE A 133 1.90 -14.13 -4.50
N ASN A 134 1.61 -14.89 -3.45
CA ASN A 134 1.48 -16.35 -3.51
C ASN A 134 0.05 -16.76 -3.90
N TYR A 135 -0.06 -17.61 -4.93
CA TYR A 135 -1.33 -18.15 -5.40
C TYR A 135 -2.05 -18.99 -4.35
N ASP A 136 -1.30 -19.77 -3.54
CA ASP A 136 -1.88 -20.73 -2.58
C ASP A 136 -2.62 -20.02 -1.44
N VAL A 137 -2.30 -18.74 -1.19
CA VAL A 137 -2.96 -17.93 -0.17
C VAL A 137 -4.34 -17.40 -0.61
N LEU A 138 -4.62 -17.41 -1.92
CA LEU A 138 -5.91 -16.98 -2.45
C LEU A 138 -7.06 -17.80 -1.84
N PRO A 139 -8.21 -17.16 -1.55
CA PRO A 139 -9.44 -17.87 -1.18
C PRO A 139 -9.87 -18.86 -2.27
N ASP A 140 -10.40 -20.02 -1.88
CA ASP A 140 -10.78 -21.07 -2.83
C ASP A 140 -11.89 -20.61 -3.80
N ALA A 141 -12.82 -19.78 -3.33
CA ALA A 141 -13.85 -19.18 -4.18
C ALA A 141 -13.28 -18.28 -5.30
N ILE A 142 -12.12 -17.65 -5.06
CA ILE A 142 -11.41 -16.82 -6.05
C ILE A 142 -10.67 -17.73 -7.04
N LYS A 143 -9.99 -18.77 -6.54
CA LYS A 143 -9.33 -19.77 -7.39
C LYS A 143 -10.31 -20.49 -8.31
N ALA A 144 -11.48 -20.87 -7.80
CA ALA A 144 -12.55 -21.54 -8.58
C ALA A 144 -13.06 -20.70 -9.76
N LYS A 145 -12.98 -19.35 -9.64
CA LYS A 145 -13.30 -18.42 -10.73
C LYS A 145 -12.14 -18.20 -11.72
N GLY A 146 -11.02 -18.89 -11.56
CA GLY A 146 -9.81 -18.72 -12.37
C GLY A 146 -9.10 -17.37 -12.12
N GLN A 147 -9.47 -16.63 -11.08
CA GLN A 147 -8.89 -15.34 -10.75
C GLN A 147 -7.55 -15.50 -10.04
N ARG A 148 -6.63 -14.60 -10.31
CA ARG A 148 -5.27 -14.57 -9.73
C ARG A 148 -5.05 -13.38 -8.79
N THR A 149 -6.06 -12.56 -8.62
CA THR A 149 -6.02 -11.37 -7.76
C THR A 149 -7.27 -11.34 -6.89
N TYR A 150 -7.08 -11.02 -5.62
CA TYR A 150 -8.13 -10.77 -4.66
C TYR A 150 -7.80 -9.48 -3.91
N ARG A 151 -8.75 -8.57 -3.89
CA ARG A 151 -8.66 -7.30 -3.19
C ARG A 151 -9.91 -7.16 -2.33
N SER A 152 -9.72 -6.85 -1.06
CA SER A 152 -10.79 -6.61 -0.11
C SER A 152 -10.33 -5.53 0.88
N ILE A 153 -11.14 -4.52 1.05
CA ILE A 153 -11.00 -3.53 2.12
C ILE A 153 -12.34 -3.45 2.81
N THR A 154 -12.38 -3.82 4.08
CA THR A 154 -13.58 -3.63 4.90
C THR A 154 -13.37 -2.50 5.90
N ILE A 155 -14.41 -1.73 6.14
CA ILE A 155 -14.44 -0.65 7.14
C ILE A 155 -15.64 -0.92 8.05
N GLU A 156 -15.41 -1.12 9.33
CA GLU A 156 -16.46 -1.53 10.29
C GLU A 156 -17.18 -2.82 9.85
N GLY A 157 -16.48 -3.74 9.17
CA GLY A 157 -17.05 -4.97 8.63
C GLY A 157 -17.79 -4.84 7.30
N GLU A 158 -17.97 -3.64 6.78
CA GLU A 158 -18.59 -3.39 5.47
C GLU A 158 -17.52 -3.32 4.37
N GLU A 159 -17.73 -4.09 3.29
CA GLU A 159 -16.82 -4.09 2.13
C GLU A 159 -16.87 -2.75 1.40
N LEU A 160 -15.71 -2.15 1.21
CA LEU A 160 -15.56 -0.99 0.34
C LEU A 160 -15.46 -1.47 -1.11
N GLU A 161 -16.54 -1.23 -1.87
CA GLU A 161 -16.54 -1.54 -3.30
C GLU A 161 -15.74 -0.50 -4.10
N PHE A 162 -14.60 -0.93 -4.64
CA PHE A 162 -13.75 -0.12 -5.51
C PHE A 162 -13.04 -0.95 -6.59
N SER A 163 -13.62 -2.11 -6.94
CA SER A 163 -13.11 -2.99 -8.00
C SER A 163 -13.23 -2.38 -9.39
N GLY A 164 -14.22 -1.51 -9.59
CA GLY A 164 -14.37 -0.70 -10.79
C GLY A 164 -13.58 0.61 -10.73
N GLY A 165 -13.54 1.37 -11.85
CA GLY A 165 -12.97 2.72 -11.86
C GLY A 165 -11.46 2.81 -11.91
N PHE A 166 -10.74 1.69 -12.08
CA PHE A 166 -9.27 1.72 -12.26
C PHE A 166 -8.83 2.08 -13.68
N THR A 167 -9.76 2.07 -14.62
CA THR A 167 -9.51 2.53 -15.99
C THR A 167 -9.24 4.03 -15.95
N ASP A 168 -8.19 4.46 -16.63
CA ASP A 168 -7.84 5.88 -16.81
C ASP A 168 -7.36 6.67 -15.57
N LEU A 169 -7.17 6.04 -14.40
CA LEU A 169 -6.66 6.77 -13.23
C LEU A 169 -5.31 7.44 -13.46
N HIS A 170 -4.44 6.85 -14.30
CA HIS A 170 -3.21 7.49 -14.72
C HIS A 170 -3.49 8.74 -15.56
N THR A 171 -4.40 8.65 -16.53
CA THR A 171 -4.83 9.78 -17.35
C THR A 171 -5.37 10.91 -16.49
N VAL A 172 -6.24 10.58 -15.52
CA VAL A 172 -6.77 11.56 -14.56
C VAL A 172 -5.63 12.19 -13.75
N SER A 173 -4.69 11.38 -13.25
CA SER A 173 -3.53 11.89 -12.51
C SER A 173 -2.68 12.86 -13.35
N TYR A 174 -2.42 12.54 -14.62
CA TYR A 174 -1.72 13.45 -15.54
C TYR A 174 -2.50 14.75 -15.78
N GLN A 175 -3.82 14.65 -15.98
CA GLN A 175 -4.68 15.83 -16.16
C GLN A 175 -4.65 16.75 -14.93
N GLU A 176 -4.70 16.20 -13.73
CA GLU A 176 -4.62 16.99 -12.49
C GLU A 176 -3.23 17.65 -12.33
N ILE A 177 -2.15 16.96 -12.69
CA ILE A 177 -0.80 17.54 -12.69
C ILE A 177 -0.74 18.74 -13.66
N ILE A 178 -1.27 18.61 -14.88
CA ILE A 178 -1.28 19.70 -15.89
C ILE A 178 -2.10 20.90 -15.39
N LYS A 179 -3.18 20.66 -14.64
CA LYS A 179 -4.00 21.71 -14.02
C LYS A 179 -3.34 22.37 -12.79
N GLY A 180 -2.19 21.86 -12.34
CA GLY A 180 -1.52 22.33 -11.14
C GLY A 180 -1.96 21.66 -9.83
N ASN A 181 -2.80 20.62 -9.89
CA ASN A 181 -3.33 19.87 -8.75
C ASN A 181 -2.55 18.58 -8.49
N GLY A 182 -1.36 18.42 -9.05
CA GLY A 182 -0.54 17.22 -8.88
C GLY A 182 -0.02 17.02 -7.46
N TYR A 183 0.22 15.78 -7.09
CA TYR A 183 0.79 15.41 -5.80
C TYR A 183 2.31 15.52 -5.84
N GLY A 184 2.88 16.48 -5.12
CA GLY A 184 4.32 16.73 -5.01
C GLY A 184 5.02 15.76 -4.06
N LEU A 185 6.29 16.05 -3.76
CA LEU A 185 7.21 15.18 -3.01
C LEU A 185 6.71 14.78 -1.63
N GLU A 186 6.06 15.69 -0.90
CA GLU A 186 5.62 15.43 0.47
C GLU A 186 4.37 14.54 0.52
N ALA A 187 3.59 14.48 -0.56
CA ALA A 187 2.36 13.70 -0.57
C ALA A 187 2.55 12.21 -0.25
N PRO A 188 3.54 11.49 -0.82
CA PRO A 188 3.78 10.07 -0.52
C PRO A 188 4.66 9.82 0.73
N ARG A 189 5.18 10.86 1.42
CA ARG A 189 6.19 10.73 2.49
C ARG A 189 5.79 9.68 3.53
N GLN A 190 4.62 9.80 4.13
CA GLN A 190 4.17 8.87 5.17
C GLN A 190 4.08 7.41 4.66
N ALA A 191 3.62 7.20 3.41
CA ALA A 191 3.58 5.87 2.82
C ALA A 191 4.99 5.30 2.59
N ILE A 192 5.96 6.14 2.21
CA ILE A 192 7.38 5.75 2.08
C ILE A 192 7.96 5.40 3.45
N GLU A 193 7.66 6.16 4.49
CA GLU A 193 8.07 5.86 5.87
C GLU A 193 7.49 4.54 6.37
N ILE A 194 6.21 4.28 6.09
CA ILE A 194 5.55 3.01 6.44
C ILE A 194 6.30 1.84 5.78
N VAL A 195 6.52 1.86 4.47
CA VAL A 195 7.17 0.74 3.77
C VAL A 195 8.65 0.62 4.13
N HIS A 196 9.33 1.74 4.40
CA HIS A 196 10.69 1.74 4.91
C HIS A 196 10.76 1.01 6.27
N ASN A 197 9.88 1.37 7.20
CA ASN A 197 9.81 0.76 8.53
C ASN A 197 9.47 -0.74 8.45
N ILE A 198 8.50 -1.12 7.60
CA ILE A 198 8.16 -2.54 7.37
C ILE A 198 9.38 -3.34 6.89
N ARG A 199 10.18 -2.76 5.99
CA ARG A 199 11.38 -3.43 5.44
C ARG A 199 12.45 -3.71 6.49
N HIS A 200 12.56 -2.85 7.51
CA HIS A 200 13.60 -2.93 8.54
C HIS A 200 13.10 -3.48 9.89
N ALA A 201 11.79 -3.70 10.02
CA ALA A 201 11.22 -4.23 11.25
C ALA A 201 11.55 -5.69 11.46
N GLN A 202 11.61 -6.09 12.74
CA GLN A 202 11.61 -7.50 13.14
C GLN A 202 10.16 -7.96 13.28
N PRO A 203 9.70 -8.95 12.49
CA PRO A 203 8.35 -9.46 12.60
C PRO A 203 8.07 -10.12 13.96
N ILE A 204 6.92 -9.81 14.56
CA ILE A 204 6.54 -10.32 15.89
C ILE A 204 5.64 -11.56 15.86
N GLY A 205 5.29 -12.06 14.67
CA GLY A 205 4.37 -13.19 14.51
C GLY A 205 2.92 -12.83 14.81
N ALA A 206 2.09 -13.84 15.04
CA ALA A 206 0.65 -13.69 15.30
C ALA A 206 0.39 -13.27 16.76
N THR A 207 0.78 -12.05 17.10
CA THR A 207 0.65 -11.47 18.45
C THR A 207 -0.14 -10.15 18.39
N GLY A 208 -1.02 -9.92 19.36
CA GLY A 208 -1.86 -8.72 19.42
C GLY A 208 -2.97 -8.72 18.38
N ASP A 209 -3.26 -7.57 17.79
CA ASP A 209 -4.28 -7.40 16.75
C ASP A 209 -3.66 -7.61 15.36
N TYR A 210 -3.95 -8.75 14.74
CA TYR A 210 -3.37 -9.15 13.46
C TYR A 210 -4.43 -9.62 12.46
N HIS A 211 -4.12 -9.49 11.19
CA HIS A 211 -4.97 -9.96 10.09
C HIS A 211 -5.09 -11.50 10.13
N PRO A 212 -6.28 -12.11 9.96
CA PRO A 212 -6.47 -13.57 10.09
C PRO A 212 -5.56 -14.41 9.21
N PHE A 213 -5.16 -13.90 8.04
CA PHE A 213 -4.27 -14.61 7.10
C PHE A 213 -2.82 -14.73 7.58
N VAL A 214 -2.44 -14.08 8.67
CA VAL A 214 -1.14 -14.27 9.34
C VAL A 214 -0.95 -15.74 9.78
N LYS A 215 -2.05 -16.42 10.13
CA LYS A 215 -2.04 -17.85 10.52
C LYS A 215 -1.87 -18.84 9.35
N LYS A 216 -1.96 -18.37 8.09
CA LYS A 216 -1.76 -19.27 6.94
C LYS A 216 -0.32 -19.77 6.89
N PRO A 217 -0.10 -21.09 6.57
CA PRO A 217 1.24 -21.67 6.51
C PRO A 217 2.19 -20.85 5.62
N LEU A 218 3.43 -20.72 6.07
CA LEU A 218 4.49 -20.08 5.27
C LEU A 218 4.89 -20.99 4.10
N ALA A 219 5.15 -20.40 2.95
CA ALA A 219 5.68 -21.12 1.80
C ALA A 219 7.22 -21.11 1.82
N LYS A 220 7.82 -22.17 1.29
CA LYS A 220 9.25 -22.18 0.99
C LYS A 220 9.54 -21.24 -0.19
N HIS A 221 10.72 -20.64 -0.21
CA HIS A 221 11.14 -19.85 -1.36
C HIS A 221 11.24 -20.77 -2.61
N PRO A 222 10.73 -20.35 -3.80
CA PRO A 222 10.70 -21.20 -4.99
C PRO A 222 12.06 -21.75 -5.45
N PHE A 223 13.15 -21.13 -5.04
CA PHE A 223 14.52 -21.52 -5.36
C PHE A 223 15.31 -22.06 -4.15
N GLU A 224 14.62 -22.28 -3.03
CA GLU A 224 15.21 -22.97 -1.87
C GLU A 224 15.25 -24.47 -2.16
N LYS A 225 16.45 -25.06 -2.03
CA LYS A 225 16.70 -26.49 -2.22
C LYS A 225 16.37 -27.30 -0.97
#